data_27bf9331eb96831328c8805fbcedf442
#
_entry.id   27bf9331eb96831328c8805fbcedf442
#
_cell.length_a   1.000
_cell.length_b   1.000
_cell.length_c   1.000
_cell.angle_alpha   90.00
_cell.angle_beta   90.00
_cell.angle_gamma   90.00
#
_symmetry.space_group_name_H-M   'P 1'
#
loop_
_entity.id
_entity.type
_entity.pdbx_description
1 polymer ?
#
loop_
_entity_poly.entity_id
_entity_poly.type
_entity_poly.pdbx_seq_one_letter_code
_entity_poly.pdbx_strand_id
1 'polypeptide(L)'
;MSRTGREAHSAVRPAGATWPVEVGEEAGVRTLHFGSEWVQGAMRIARPWALELDYTRELMAALLLRTEAEWPGWPARVLQVGLGAASITKFLYRHRPEARLDIM
;
A
#
# COMPACT_ATOMS: atom_id res chain seq x y z
N MET A 1 -7.40 26.98 -6.86
CA MET A 1 -7.22 26.48 -6.28
C MET A 1 -6.88 25.70 -5.98
N SER A 2 -6.50 25.61 -6.21
CA SER A 2 -6.16 24.70 -5.95
C SER A 2 -5.79 24.25 -5.03
N ARG A 3 -5.21 23.99 -5.01
CA ARG A 3 -4.74 23.44 -3.96
C ARG A 3 -5.60 22.44 -3.49
N THR A 4 -6.29 21.85 -4.29
CA THR A 4 -7.26 20.92 -3.92
C THR A 4 -6.74 19.77 -3.11
N GLY A 5 -5.70 19.09 -3.53
CA GLY A 5 -5.13 18.00 -2.77
C GLY A 5 -4.66 18.46 -1.42
N ARG A 6 -4.23 19.66 -1.36
CA ARG A 6 -3.79 20.17 -0.13
C ARG A 6 -4.86 20.44 0.84
N GLU A 7 -6.02 20.82 0.37
CA GLU A 7 -7.12 21.03 1.25
C GLU A 7 -7.58 19.78 1.91
N ALA A 8 -7.47 18.68 1.23
CA ALA A 8 -7.81 17.40 1.81
C ALA A 8 -6.70 16.85 2.69
N HIS A 9 -5.60 17.54 2.71
CA HIS A 9 -4.44 17.10 3.43
C HIS A 9 -4.61 17.30 4.93
N SER A 10 -4.22 16.32 5.71
CA SER A 10 -4.21 16.45 7.15
C SER A 10 -2.93 15.84 7.70
N ALA A 11 -2.41 16.45 8.74
CA ALA A 11 -1.20 15.96 9.41
C ALA A 11 -1.62 15.19 10.64
N VAL A 12 -1.16 13.94 10.74
CA VAL A 12 -1.45 13.10 11.89
C VAL A 12 -0.13 12.67 12.52
N ARG A 13 -0.06 12.86 13.84
CA ARG A 13 1.15 12.50 14.59
C ARG A 13 0.78 11.46 15.62
N PRO A 14 1.22 10.21 15.46
CA PRO A 14 0.98 9.20 16.48
C PRO A 14 1.61 9.62 17.81
N ALA A 15 1.04 9.16 18.88
CA ALA A 15 1.57 9.48 20.22
C ALA A 15 3.03 9.05 20.28
N GLY A 16 3.89 9.97 20.70
CA GLY A 16 5.32 9.69 20.81
C GLY A 16 6.10 9.80 19.53
N ALA A 17 5.45 10.07 18.40
CA ALA A 17 6.15 10.19 17.13
C ALA A 17 6.87 11.54 17.06
N THR A 18 8.02 11.55 16.35
CA THR A 18 8.82 12.76 16.22
C THR A 18 8.60 13.44 14.87
N TRP A 19 8.02 12.77 13.89
CA TRP A 19 7.75 13.40 12.60
C TRP A 19 6.29 13.26 12.22
N PRO A 20 5.80 14.17 11.38
CA PRO A 20 4.40 14.15 10.97
C PRO A 20 4.14 13.04 9.96
N VAL A 21 2.93 12.52 10.04
CA VAL A 21 2.37 11.65 9.01
C VAL A 21 1.26 12.46 8.35
N GLU A 22 1.31 12.56 7.05
CA GLU A 22 0.37 13.37 6.30
C GLU A 22 -0.37 12.55 5.26
N VAL A 23 -1.67 12.79 5.14
CA VAL A 23 -2.51 12.10 4.16
C VAL A 23 -3.10 13.15 3.23
N GLY A 24 -2.92 12.94 1.93
CA GLY A 24 -3.50 13.82 0.92
C GLY A 24 -4.39 13.04 -0.03
N GLU A 25 -5.24 13.76 -0.75
CA GLU A 25 -6.08 13.14 -1.77
C GLU A 25 -6.13 14.04 -2.98
N GLU A 26 -5.96 13.45 -4.16
CA GLU A 26 -6.05 14.19 -5.41
C GLU A 26 -6.38 13.23 -6.54
N ALA A 27 -7.36 13.61 -7.37
CA ALA A 27 -7.75 12.83 -8.54
C ALA A 27 -8.07 11.37 -8.22
N GLY A 28 -8.72 11.13 -7.08
CA GLY A 28 -9.14 9.80 -6.69
C GLY A 28 -8.05 8.94 -6.09
N VAL A 29 -6.89 9.52 -5.81
CA VAL A 29 -5.77 8.82 -5.20
C VAL A 29 -5.48 9.42 -3.83
N ARG A 30 -5.41 8.57 -2.82
CA ARG A 30 -5.00 8.98 -1.47
C ARG A 30 -3.54 8.66 -1.29
N THR A 31 -2.77 9.62 -0.81
CA THR A 31 -1.32 9.47 -0.66
C THR A 31 -0.91 9.60 0.80
N LEU A 32 0.21 8.96 1.13
CA LEU A 32 0.79 8.99 2.46
C LEU A 32 2.20 9.58 2.36
N HIS A 33 2.48 10.55 3.24
CA HIS A 33 3.78 11.23 3.29
C HIS A 33 4.29 11.23 4.73
N PHE A 34 5.61 11.18 4.88
CA PHE A 34 6.24 11.21 6.21
C PHE A 34 7.14 12.43 6.31
N GLY A 35 6.51 13.61 6.43
CA GLY A 35 7.26 14.85 6.67
C GLY A 35 7.98 15.41 5.45
N SER A 36 7.69 14.93 4.25
CA SER A 36 8.30 15.44 3.03
C SER A 36 7.29 15.30 1.89
N GLU A 37 7.66 15.78 0.72
CA GLU A 37 6.81 15.65 -0.46
C GLU A 37 6.91 14.28 -1.13
N TRP A 38 7.84 13.45 -0.69
CA TRP A 38 7.97 12.11 -1.23
C TRP A 38 6.78 11.26 -0.84
N VAL A 39 6.20 10.60 -1.84
CA VAL A 39 5.07 9.72 -1.61
C VAL A 39 5.58 8.41 -1.03
N GLN A 40 5.12 8.08 0.17
CA GLN A 40 5.48 6.83 0.84
C GLN A 40 4.48 5.72 0.55
N GLY A 41 3.28 6.08 0.18
CA GLY A 41 2.26 5.12 -0.20
C GLY A 41 1.15 5.82 -0.95
N ALA A 42 0.43 5.06 -1.76
CA ALA A 42 -0.68 5.60 -2.53
C ALA A 42 -1.76 4.54 -2.68
N MET A 43 -3.01 4.98 -2.69
CA MET A 43 -4.16 4.10 -2.79
C MET A 43 -5.20 4.76 -3.68
N ARG A 44 -5.68 4.03 -4.69
CA ARG A 44 -6.83 4.49 -5.45
C ARG A 44 -8.07 4.27 -4.60
N ILE A 45 -8.79 5.35 -4.33
CA ILE A 45 -9.90 5.30 -3.38
C ILE A 45 -10.99 4.33 -3.82
N ALA A 46 -11.31 4.33 -5.12
CA ALA A 46 -12.35 3.47 -5.65
C ALA A 46 -11.93 1.99 -5.73
N ARG A 47 -10.65 1.70 -5.66
CA ARG A 47 -10.11 0.35 -5.75
C ARG A 47 -8.93 0.21 -4.80
N PRO A 48 -9.18 0.17 -3.50
CA PRO A 48 -8.09 0.26 -2.51
C PRO A 48 -7.10 -0.90 -2.54
N TRP A 49 -7.45 -2.01 -3.19
CA TRP A 49 -6.56 -3.16 -3.32
C TRP A 49 -5.62 -3.03 -4.53
N ALA A 50 -5.87 -2.10 -5.45
CA ALA A 50 -5.04 -1.96 -6.64
C ALA A 50 -3.69 -1.35 -6.25
N LEU A 51 -2.63 -1.84 -6.92
CA LEU A 51 -1.29 -1.33 -6.67
C LEU A 51 -1.11 -0.06 -7.48
N GLU A 52 -0.92 1.05 -6.79
CA GLU A 52 -0.84 2.36 -7.44
C GLU A 52 0.60 2.74 -7.78
N LEU A 53 1.56 2.44 -6.90
CA LEU A 53 2.95 2.79 -7.11
C LEU A 53 3.67 1.68 -7.87
N ASP A 54 4.53 2.07 -8.82
CA ASP A 54 5.23 1.12 -9.68
C ASP A 54 6.03 0.10 -8.92
N TYR A 55 6.72 0.51 -7.85
CA TYR A 55 7.56 -0.42 -7.12
C TYR A 55 6.73 -1.53 -6.46
N THR A 56 5.48 -1.26 -6.08
CA THR A 56 4.62 -2.28 -5.51
C THR A 56 4.22 -3.30 -6.59
N ARG A 57 4.02 -2.83 -7.81
CA ARG A 57 3.72 -3.72 -8.93
C ARG A 57 4.90 -4.62 -9.23
N GLU A 58 6.10 -4.06 -9.21
CA GLU A 58 7.32 -4.84 -9.45
C GLU A 58 7.52 -5.90 -8.38
N LEU A 59 7.28 -5.54 -7.11
CA LEU A 59 7.40 -6.51 -6.03
C LEU A 59 6.42 -7.66 -6.21
N MET A 60 5.17 -7.34 -6.57
CA MET A 60 4.16 -8.37 -6.71
C MET A 60 4.33 -9.18 -7.99
N ALA A 61 5.11 -8.69 -8.96
CA ALA A 61 5.42 -9.46 -10.16
C ALA A 61 6.14 -10.76 -9.82
N ALA A 62 6.79 -10.84 -8.66
CA ALA A 62 7.42 -12.06 -8.21
C ALA A 62 6.43 -13.22 -8.07
N LEU A 63 5.15 -12.92 -7.86
CA LEU A 63 4.12 -13.95 -7.78
C LEU A 63 3.96 -14.70 -9.08
N LEU A 64 4.39 -14.10 -10.20
CA LEU A 64 4.30 -14.72 -11.52
C LEU A 64 5.41 -15.76 -11.76
N LEU A 65 6.39 -15.84 -10.85
CA LEU A 65 7.48 -16.80 -10.98
C LEU A 65 7.04 -18.24 -10.73
N ARG A 66 5.87 -18.44 -10.16
CA ARG A 66 5.32 -19.76 -9.88
C ARG A 66 3.92 -19.85 -10.44
N THR A 67 3.57 -21.01 -10.98
CA THR A 67 2.22 -21.24 -11.45
C THR A 67 1.47 -22.09 -10.44
N GLU A 68 0.15 -22.07 -10.53
CA GLU A 68 -0.70 -22.90 -9.68
C GLU A 68 -0.37 -24.38 -9.88
N ALA A 69 -0.01 -24.77 -11.11
CA ALA A 69 0.32 -26.16 -11.41
C ALA A 69 1.61 -26.60 -10.73
N GLU A 70 2.60 -25.70 -10.66
CA GLU A 70 3.88 -26.00 -10.03
C GLU A 70 3.81 -25.91 -8.51
N TRP A 71 3.07 -24.91 -8.01
CA TRP A 71 2.99 -24.67 -6.58
C TRP A 71 1.54 -24.32 -6.21
N PRO A 72 0.70 -25.35 -6.03
CA PRO A 72 -0.70 -25.09 -5.68
C PRO A 72 -0.83 -24.23 -4.45
N GLY A 73 -1.69 -23.22 -4.52
CA GLY A 73 -1.91 -22.30 -3.42
C GLY A 73 -0.83 -21.26 -3.22
N TRP A 74 0.06 -21.09 -4.19
CA TRP A 74 1.14 -20.09 -4.10
C TRP A 74 0.59 -18.66 -4.22
N PRO A 75 1.01 -17.77 -3.36
CA PRO A 75 1.76 -18.03 -2.14
C PRO A 75 0.81 -18.46 -1.03
N ALA A 76 1.21 -19.44 -0.23
CA ALA A 76 0.40 -19.90 0.88
C ALA A 76 0.68 -19.14 2.15
N ARG A 77 1.93 -18.69 2.32
CA ARG A 77 2.35 -17.94 3.50
C ARG A 77 3.25 -16.79 3.06
N VAL A 78 2.98 -15.62 3.62
CA VAL A 78 3.73 -14.41 3.29
C VAL A 78 4.14 -13.71 4.56
N LEU A 79 5.39 -13.31 4.64
CA LEU A 79 5.86 -12.43 5.70
C LEU A 79 6.15 -11.08 5.07
N GLN A 80 5.46 -10.06 5.56
CA GLN A 80 5.67 -8.69 5.09
C GLN A 80 6.37 -7.90 6.18
N VAL A 81 7.51 -7.32 5.85
CA VAL A 81 8.25 -6.46 6.77
C VAL A 81 7.87 -5.02 6.45
N GLY A 82 7.26 -4.37 7.44
CA GLY A 82 6.75 -3.01 7.25
C GLY A 82 5.39 -3.02 6.57
N LEU A 83 4.51 -2.13 7.01
CA LEU A 83 3.15 -2.06 6.48
C LEU A 83 2.99 -0.94 5.46
N GLY A 84 3.58 0.23 5.72
CA GLY A 84 3.39 1.42 4.89
C GLY A 84 1.93 1.80 4.83
N ALA A 85 1.43 2.03 3.63
CA ALA A 85 0.03 2.33 3.41
C ALA A 85 -0.81 1.06 3.20
N ALA A 86 -0.24 -0.09 3.52
CA ALA A 86 -0.89 -1.40 3.42
C ALA A 86 -1.24 -1.78 1.97
N SER A 87 -0.54 -1.23 0.99
CA SER A 87 -0.84 -1.51 -0.41
C SER A 87 -0.68 -2.97 -0.76
N ILE A 88 0.46 -3.56 -0.39
CA ILE A 88 0.73 -4.97 -0.66
C ILE A 88 -0.21 -5.87 0.14
N THR A 89 -0.46 -5.49 1.39
CA THR A 89 -1.39 -6.24 2.26
C THR A 89 -2.77 -6.33 1.64
N LYS A 90 -3.30 -5.18 1.17
CA LYS A 90 -4.64 -5.14 0.58
C LYS A 90 -4.69 -5.92 -0.73
N PHE A 91 -3.62 -5.83 -1.52
CA PHE A 91 -3.54 -6.57 -2.78
C PHE A 91 -3.57 -8.07 -2.53
N LEU A 92 -2.76 -8.54 -1.59
CA LEU A 92 -2.70 -9.96 -1.28
C LEU A 92 -4.01 -10.47 -0.69
N TYR A 93 -4.62 -9.69 0.20
CA TYR A 93 -5.90 -10.07 0.78
C TYR A 93 -6.98 -10.21 -0.30
N ARG A 94 -6.96 -9.34 -1.29
CA ARG A 94 -7.95 -9.35 -2.37
C ARG A 94 -7.75 -10.54 -3.31
N HIS A 95 -6.47 -10.82 -3.65
CA HIS A 95 -6.17 -11.80 -4.70
C HIS A 95 -5.79 -13.18 -4.17
N ARG A 96 -5.34 -13.25 -2.93
CA ARG A 96 -4.97 -14.52 -2.29
C ARG A 96 -5.53 -14.58 -0.88
N PRO A 97 -6.86 -14.59 -0.73
CA PRO A 97 -7.47 -14.53 0.61
C PRO A 97 -7.16 -15.73 1.50
N GLU A 98 -6.76 -16.88 0.91
CA GLU A 98 -6.39 -18.05 1.70
C GLU A 98 -4.96 -18.00 2.21
N ALA A 99 -4.14 -17.09 1.72
CA ALA A 99 -2.75 -17.02 2.14
C ALA A 99 -2.66 -16.49 3.58
N ARG A 100 -1.76 -17.10 4.35
CA ARG A 100 -1.46 -16.56 5.68
C ARG A 100 -0.51 -15.38 5.52
N LEU A 101 -0.91 -14.23 6.04
CA LEU A 101 -0.14 -13.01 5.92
C LEU A 101 0.25 -12.52 7.31
N ASP A 102 1.55 -12.53 7.58
CA ASP A 102 2.09 -12.01 8.82
C ASP A 102 2.85 -10.73 8.52
N ILE A 103 2.67 -9.71 9.35
CA ILE A 103 3.28 -8.40 9.16
C ILE A 103 4.09 -8.05 10.40
N MET A 104 5.34 -7.64 10.18
CA MET A 104 6.18 -7.18 11.28
C MET A 104 6.50 -5.69 11.14
#